data_1a992d3942c2e2436389db0cf3617317
#
_entry.id   1a992d3942c2e2436389db0cf3617317
#
_cell.length_a   1.000
_cell.length_b   1.000
_cell.length_c   1.000
_cell.angle_alpha   90.00
_cell.angle_beta   90.00
_cell.angle_gamma   90.00
#
_symmetry.space_group_name_H-M   'P 1'
#
loop_
_entity.id
_entity.type
_entity.pdbx_description
1 polymer ?
#
loop_
_entity_poly.entity_id
_entity_poly.type
_entity_poly.pdbx_seq_one_letter_code
_entity_poly.pdbx_strand_id
1 'polypeptide(L)'
;MNAKGQKKPMLSKSRRLFLWTVRGGMWLAAALTGALALFIVGYVLIRGVPNITWELLNTSPSYLEDRIGILPDILNTIYIILATLAVVIPLGVGGAVYLTEYATNRRLVGAIEYAAEALSGIPSIIYSLVGMLMFSNNMGTSLMAGALTLVIMNLPTILRNTQESLKTVPQSYREGAFGLGAGKWRVIRTVVLPGCVDGVVTGCILSVGRILGESAALLFTAGFAHAVNGFFDGLGSAGATLTVALYVYAKEQGEFGVAFAIAAILMVLAFLINLSASLVTRKFHRKAEG
;
A
#
# COMPACT_ATOMS: atom_id res chain seq x y z
N MET A 1 -23.28 -37.01 -32.05
CA MET A 1 -22.82 -36.81 -33.44
C MET A 1 -21.54 -35.97 -33.36
N ASN A 2 -20.42 -36.47 -33.88
CA ASN A 2 -19.03 -36.06 -33.68
C ASN A 2 -18.73 -34.71 -34.32
N ALA A 3 -18.15 -33.78 -33.56
CA ALA A 3 -17.45 -32.63 -34.10
C ALA A 3 -16.10 -33.08 -34.62
N LYS A 4 -15.99 -33.21 -35.96
CA LYS A 4 -14.82 -33.64 -36.71
C LYS A 4 -13.61 -32.78 -36.44
N GLY A 5 -12.45 -33.50 -36.30
CA GLY A 5 -11.11 -33.03 -36.19
C GLY A 5 -10.72 -31.86 -37.08
N GLN A 6 -10.66 -30.68 -36.52
CA GLN A 6 -9.85 -29.62 -37.08
C GLN A 6 -8.38 -29.97 -36.81
N LYS A 7 -7.65 -30.39 -37.85
CA LYS A 7 -6.20 -30.49 -37.84
C LYS A 7 -5.64 -29.14 -37.41
N LYS A 8 -5.00 -29.06 -36.22
CA LYS A 8 -4.24 -27.89 -35.82
C LYS A 8 -3.34 -27.48 -36.99
N PRO A 9 -3.39 -26.24 -37.47
CA PRO A 9 -2.55 -25.79 -38.57
C PRO A 9 -1.09 -26.04 -38.20
N MET A 10 -0.38 -26.82 -39.01
CA MET A 10 1.05 -27.06 -38.82
C MET A 10 1.79 -25.76 -39.04
N LEU A 11 2.22 -25.15 -37.94
CA LEU A 11 3.01 -23.92 -37.95
C LEU A 11 4.30 -24.17 -38.76
N SER A 12 4.63 -23.25 -39.67
CA SER A 12 5.87 -23.33 -40.45
C SER A 12 7.09 -23.40 -39.50
N LYS A 13 8.18 -24.03 -39.93
CA LYS A 13 9.42 -24.17 -39.10
C LYS A 13 9.91 -22.80 -38.58
N SER A 14 9.88 -21.77 -39.42
CA SER A 14 10.21 -20.39 -39.07
C SER A 14 9.34 -19.83 -37.91
N ARG A 15 8.03 -20.08 -37.97
CA ARG A 15 7.09 -19.63 -36.94
C ARG A 15 7.25 -20.40 -35.62
N ARG A 16 7.63 -21.67 -35.68
CA ARG A 16 8.00 -22.45 -34.49
C ARG A 16 9.27 -21.89 -33.84
N LEU A 17 10.32 -21.65 -34.67
CA LEU A 17 11.58 -21.07 -34.14
C LEU A 17 11.33 -19.72 -33.49
N PHE A 18 10.57 -18.83 -34.12
CA PHE A 18 10.17 -17.53 -33.54
C PHE A 18 9.42 -17.68 -32.20
N LEU A 19 8.47 -18.62 -32.12
CA LEU A 19 7.74 -18.87 -30.85
C LEU A 19 8.66 -19.41 -29.75
N TRP A 20 9.66 -20.26 -30.11
CA TRP A 20 10.63 -20.76 -29.15
C TRP A 20 11.60 -19.69 -28.67
N THR A 21 12.08 -18.81 -29.56
CA THR A 21 12.94 -17.68 -29.14
C THR A 21 12.21 -16.69 -28.27
N VAL A 22 10.97 -16.31 -28.61
CA VAL A 22 10.14 -15.41 -27.76
C VAL A 22 9.85 -16.06 -26.41
N ARG A 23 9.46 -17.34 -26.40
CA ARG A 23 9.19 -18.07 -25.14
C ARG A 23 10.45 -18.20 -24.29
N GLY A 24 11.60 -18.50 -24.89
CA GLY A 24 12.90 -18.54 -24.23
C GLY A 24 13.27 -17.19 -23.62
N GLY A 25 13.08 -16.09 -24.38
CA GLY A 25 13.29 -14.73 -23.90
C GLY A 25 12.39 -14.37 -22.70
N MET A 26 11.11 -14.77 -22.75
CA MET A 26 10.17 -14.56 -21.63
C MET A 26 10.60 -15.34 -20.38
N TRP A 27 11.00 -16.61 -20.51
CA TRP A 27 11.50 -17.40 -19.38
C TRP A 27 12.79 -16.84 -18.80
N LEU A 28 13.71 -16.39 -19.68
CA LEU A 28 14.97 -15.75 -19.24
C LEU A 28 14.68 -14.45 -18.46
N ALA A 29 13.80 -13.59 -18.98
CA ALA A 29 13.41 -12.37 -18.29
C ALA A 29 12.76 -12.66 -16.92
N ALA A 30 11.84 -13.63 -16.87
CA ALA A 30 11.20 -14.03 -15.62
C ALA A 30 12.22 -14.61 -14.62
N ALA A 31 13.16 -15.44 -15.08
CA ALA A 31 14.21 -16.02 -14.24
C ALA A 31 15.16 -14.94 -13.71
N LEU A 32 15.58 -13.98 -14.54
CA LEU A 32 16.43 -12.86 -14.12
C LEU A 32 15.74 -11.98 -13.08
N THR A 33 14.47 -11.63 -13.31
CA THR A 33 13.69 -10.82 -12.36
C THR A 33 13.54 -11.55 -11.02
N GLY A 34 13.19 -12.84 -11.05
CA GLY A 34 13.07 -13.67 -9.85
C GLY A 34 14.40 -13.82 -9.11
N ALA A 35 15.49 -14.07 -9.84
CA ALA A 35 16.83 -14.19 -9.26
C ALA A 35 17.29 -12.88 -8.62
N LEU A 36 17.04 -11.73 -9.26
CA LEU A 36 17.38 -10.43 -8.72
C LEU A 36 16.57 -10.12 -7.44
N ALA A 37 15.27 -10.40 -7.45
CA ALA A 37 14.42 -10.22 -6.28
C ALA A 37 14.89 -11.10 -5.10
N LEU A 38 15.15 -12.39 -5.35
CA LEU A 38 15.67 -13.31 -4.34
C LEU A 38 17.07 -12.91 -3.83
N PHE A 39 17.92 -12.40 -4.72
CA PHE A 39 19.25 -11.89 -4.34
C PHE A 39 19.13 -10.68 -3.40
N ILE A 40 18.29 -9.69 -3.72
CA ILE A 40 18.10 -8.50 -2.88
C ILE A 40 17.54 -8.90 -1.52
N VAL A 41 16.47 -9.72 -1.50
CA VAL A 41 15.85 -10.21 -0.27
C VAL A 41 16.87 -10.98 0.57
N GLY A 42 17.57 -11.94 -0.03
CA GLY A 42 18.59 -12.75 0.64
C GLY A 42 19.73 -11.89 1.19
N TYR A 43 20.22 -10.94 0.40
CA TYR A 43 21.29 -10.03 0.81
C TYR A 43 20.91 -9.18 2.03
N VAL A 44 19.71 -8.59 2.00
CA VAL A 44 19.22 -7.78 3.13
C VAL A 44 19.04 -8.63 4.38
N LEU A 45 18.46 -9.83 4.25
CA LEU A 45 18.26 -10.72 5.40
C LEU A 45 19.59 -11.23 5.99
N ILE A 46 20.54 -11.65 5.14
CA ILE A 46 21.87 -12.14 5.60
C ILE A 46 22.64 -11.04 6.32
N ARG A 47 22.54 -9.79 5.85
CA ARG A 47 23.23 -8.66 6.48
C ARG A 47 22.44 -8.06 7.65
N GLY A 48 21.11 -8.13 7.64
CA GLY A 48 20.26 -7.48 8.63
C GLY A 48 20.00 -8.34 9.87
N VAL A 49 19.66 -9.63 9.68
CA VAL A 49 19.25 -10.51 10.79
C VAL A 49 20.30 -10.61 11.91
N PRO A 50 21.63 -10.71 11.64
CA PRO A 50 22.63 -10.76 12.70
C PRO A 50 22.69 -9.51 13.58
N ASN A 51 22.22 -8.36 13.08
CA ASN A 51 22.23 -7.09 13.80
C ASN A 51 20.90 -6.82 14.55
N ILE A 52 19.91 -7.71 14.45
CA ILE A 52 18.65 -7.59 15.19
C ILE A 52 18.89 -8.13 16.60
N THR A 53 19.08 -7.23 17.56
CA THR A 53 19.18 -7.57 18.97
C THR A 53 17.90 -7.21 19.71
N TRP A 54 17.65 -7.86 20.85
CA TRP A 54 16.50 -7.51 21.69
C TRP A 54 16.59 -6.06 22.20
N GLU A 55 17.79 -5.60 22.46
CA GLU A 55 18.06 -4.23 22.87
C GLU A 55 17.66 -3.24 21.77
N LEU A 56 18.06 -3.48 20.52
CA LEU A 56 17.67 -2.66 19.35
C LEU A 56 16.16 -2.50 19.25
N LEU A 57 15.39 -3.58 19.44
CA LEU A 57 13.95 -3.59 19.28
C LEU A 57 13.20 -2.92 20.44
N ASN A 58 13.71 -2.96 21.65
CA ASN A 58 12.97 -2.63 22.87
C ASN A 58 13.47 -1.36 23.57
N THR A 59 14.43 -0.65 22.98
CA THR A 59 14.98 0.57 23.58
C THR A 59 14.82 1.78 22.68
N SER A 60 14.91 2.97 23.30
CA SER A 60 15.04 4.25 22.58
C SER A 60 16.53 4.57 22.41
N PRO A 61 16.93 5.29 21.35
CA PRO A 61 18.29 5.73 21.19
C PRO A 61 18.69 6.69 22.30
N SER A 62 19.91 6.56 22.80
CA SER A 62 20.48 7.42 23.82
C SER A 62 21.94 7.76 23.47
N TYR A 63 22.19 9.04 23.22
CA TYR A 63 23.56 9.52 22.97
C TYR A 63 24.47 9.47 24.22
N LEU A 64 23.84 9.49 25.42
CA LEU A 64 24.63 9.43 26.69
C LEU A 64 25.12 8.01 26.97
N GLU A 65 24.41 7.00 26.55
CA GLU A 65 24.70 5.59 26.78
C GLU A 65 25.28 4.91 25.54
N ASP A 66 25.53 5.66 24.46
CA ASP A 66 25.97 5.14 23.16
C ASP A 66 25.10 3.96 22.68
N ARG A 67 23.78 4.07 22.95
CA ARG A 67 22.81 3.01 22.69
C ARG A 67 21.94 3.37 21.50
N ILE A 68 21.84 2.42 20.57
CA ILE A 68 20.97 2.51 19.41
C ILE A 68 19.71 1.65 19.66
N GLY A 69 18.52 2.28 19.58
CA GLY A 69 17.25 1.60 19.70
C GLY A 69 16.25 2.14 18.70
N ILE A 70 15.34 1.30 18.22
CA ILE A 70 14.34 1.64 17.17
C ILE A 70 12.90 1.49 17.66
N LEU A 71 12.67 1.29 18.94
CA LEU A 71 11.32 1.17 19.51
C LEU A 71 10.42 2.36 19.14
N PRO A 72 10.88 3.64 19.27
CA PRO A 72 10.08 4.78 18.86
C PRO A 72 9.67 4.71 17.38
N ASP A 73 10.59 4.31 16.51
CA ASP A 73 10.37 4.27 15.06
C ASP A 73 9.37 3.18 14.67
N ILE A 74 9.36 2.06 15.39
CA ILE A 74 8.36 1.00 15.24
C ILE A 74 6.96 1.54 15.62
N LEU A 75 6.85 2.17 16.79
CA LEU A 75 5.59 2.74 17.27
C LEU A 75 5.07 3.84 16.34
N ASN A 76 5.93 4.77 15.95
CA ASN A 76 5.60 5.85 15.03
C ASN A 76 5.14 5.31 13.66
N THR A 77 5.75 4.23 13.17
CA THR A 77 5.32 3.56 11.93
C THR A 77 3.91 3.01 12.07
N ILE A 78 3.59 2.37 13.18
CA ILE A 78 2.24 1.86 13.45
C ILE A 78 1.25 3.02 13.57
N TYR A 79 1.59 4.08 14.29
CA TYR A 79 0.73 5.24 14.50
C TYR A 79 0.37 5.93 13.18
N ILE A 80 1.36 6.15 12.32
CA ILE A 80 1.13 6.82 11.04
C ILE A 80 0.31 5.97 10.07
N ILE A 81 0.50 4.65 10.06
CA ILE A 81 -0.32 3.72 9.27
C ILE A 81 -1.78 3.81 9.72
N LEU A 82 -2.03 3.69 11.03
CA LEU A 82 -3.38 3.71 11.58
C LEU A 82 -4.05 5.07 11.33
N ALA A 83 -3.35 6.17 11.57
CA ALA A 83 -3.88 7.53 11.34
C ALA A 83 -4.21 7.76 9.86
N THR A 84 -3.31 7.37 8.95
CA THR A 84 -3.53 7.50 7.50
C THR A 84 -4.72 6.67 7.05
N LEU A 85 -4.79 5.39 7.44
CA LEU A 85 -5.87 4.49 7.04
C LEU A 85 -7.23 4.91 7.61
N ALA A 86 -7.26 5.41 8.86
CA ALA A 86 -8.48 5.89 9.49
C ALA A 86 -9.15 7.03 8.70
N VAL A 87 -8.38 7.82 7.98
CA VAL A 87 -8.89 8.93 7.15
C VAL A 87 -9.07 8.51 5.69
N VAL A 88 -8.07 7.84 5.10
CA VAL A 88 -8.08 7.57 3.66
C VAL A 88 -9.08 6.49 3.26
N ILE A 89 -9.36 5.50 4.14
CA ILE A 89 -10.34 4.45 3.82
C ILE A 89 -11.76 5.01 3.71
N PRO A 90 -12.30 5.74 4.70
CA PRO A 90 -13.64 6.33 4.58
C PRO A 90 -13.77 7.29 3.40
N LEU A 91 -12.76 8.13 3.14
CA LEU A 91 -12.76 9.06 2.03
C LEU A 91 -12.67 8.35 0.67
N GLY A 92 -11.77 7.39 0.52
CA GLY A 92 -11.56 6.67 -0.73
C GLY A 92 -12.73 5.74 -1.07
N VAL A 93 -13.20 4.96 -0.10
CA VAL A 93 -14.35 4.06 -0.30
C VAL A 93 -15.63 4.87 -0.49
N GLY A 94 -15.88 5.88 0.34
CA GLY A 94 -17.05 6.76 0.20
C GLY A 94 -17.06 7.51 -1.13
N GLY A 95 -15.91 8.04 -1.54
CA GLY A 95 -15.73 8.67 -2.85
C GLY A 95 -15.99 7.71 -4.00
N ALA A 96 -15.45 6.49 -3.95
CA ALA A 96 -15.67 5.46 -4.95
C ALA A 96 -17.16 5.07 -5.08
N VAL A 97 -17.83 4.86 -3.94
CA VAL A 97 -19.28 4.58 -3.91
C VAL A 97 -20.05 5.74 -4.50
N TYR A 98 -19.74 6.97 -4.14
CA TYR A 98 -20.40 8.14 -4.70
C TYR A 98 -20.24 8.21 -6.23
N LEU A 99 -19.02 8.09 -6.73
CA LEU A 99 -18.71 8.20 -8.15
C LEU A 99 -19.32 7.07 -8.99
N THR A 100 -19.40 5.85 -8.41
CA THR A 100 -19.90 4.67 -9.14
C THR A 100 -21.42 4.54 -9.06
N GLU A 101 -22.01 4.83 -7.89
CA GLU A 101 -23.42 4.51 -7.65
C GLU A 101 -24.34 5.74 -7.67
N TYR A 102 -23.84 6.93 -7.29
CA TYR A 102 -24.68 8.12 -7.16
C TYR A 102 -24.46 9.17 -8.24
N ALA A 103 -23.24 9.34 -8.71
CA ALA A 103 -22.91 10.41 -9.64
C ALA A 103 -23.57 10.21 -11.01
N THR A 104 -24.44 11.16 -11.41
CA THR A 104 -25.13 11.15 -12.70
C THR A 104 -24.38 11.93 -13.79
N ASN A 105 -23.58 12.92 -13.38
CA ASN A 105 -22.82 13.74 -14.31
C ASN A 105 -21.51 13.04 -14.73
N ARG A 106 -21.53 12.39 -15.88
CA ARG A 106 -20.37 11.67 -16.45
C ARG A 106 -19.14 12.55 -16.66
N ARG A 107 -19.30 13.87 -16.93
CA ARG A 107 -18.18 14.78 -17.10
C ARG A 107 -17.45 15.02 -15.76
N LEU A 108 -18.21 15.19 -14.69
CA LEU A 108 -17.66 15.34 -13.34
C LEU A 108 -16.92 14.07 -12.90
N VAL A 109 -17.52 12.91 -13.12
CA VAL A 109 -16.89 11.61 -12.82
C VAL A 109 -15.57 11.48 -13.58
N GLY A 110 -15.57 11.71 -14.88
CA GLY A 110 -14.37 11.64 -15.70
C GLY A 110 -13.27 12.65 -15.27
N ALA A 111 -13.66 13.87 -14.87
CA ALA A 111 -12.70 14.85 -14.36
C ALA A 111 -12.04 14.40 -13.04
N ILE A 112 -12.82 13.81 -12.12
CA ILE A 112 -12.28 13.31 -10.84
C ILE A 112 -11.40 12.08 -11.07
N GLU A 113 -11.82 11.15 -11.95
CA GLU A 113 -11.03 9.98 -12.30
C GLU A 113 -9.69 10.39 -12.94
N TYR A 114 -9.71 11.36 -13.86
CA TYR A 114 -8.50 11.90 -14.46
C TYR A 114 -7.59 12.61 -13.45
N ALA A 115 -8.16 13.39 -12.53
CA ALA A 115 -7.40 14.05 -11.47
C ALA A 115 -6.75 13.00 -10.53
N ALA A 116 -7.47 11.93 -10.16
CA ALA A 116 -6.94 10.84 -9.36
C ALA A 116 -5.79 10.10 -10.09
N GLU A 117 -5.92 9.90 -11.40
CA GLU A 117 -4.86 9.30 -12.22
C GLU A 117 -3.62 10.20 -12.31
N ALA A 118 -3.81 11.49 -12.54
CA ALA A 118 -2.73 12.47 -12.55
C ALA A 118 -2.00 12.51 -11.19
N LEU A 119 -2.75 12.54 -10.09
CA LEU A 119 -2.18 12.48 -8.74
C LEU A 119 -1.35 11.20 -8.52
N SER A 120 -1.81 10.03 -8.97
CA SER A 120 -1.06 8.78 -8.79
C SER A 120 0.30 8.77 -9.50
N GLY A 121 0.50 9.59 -10.52
CA GLY A 121 1.74 9.74 -11.27
C GLY A 121 2.74 10.73 -10.69
N ILE A 122 2.37 11.51 -9.67
CA ILE A 122 3.25 12.51 -9.06
C ILE A 122 4.33 11.82 -8.22
N PRO A 123 5.63 12.17 -8.38
CA PRO A 123 6.70 11.67 -7.53
C PRO A 123 6.48 12.02 -6.04
N SER A 124 6.83 11.09 -5.14
CA SER A 124 6.59 11.27 -3.68
C SER A 124 7.28 12.50 -3.09
N ILE A 125 8.42 12.91 -3.65
CA ILE A 125 9.14 14.11 -3.21
C ILE A 125 8.30 15.40 -3.41
N ILE A 126 7.47 15.46 -4.44
CA ILE A 126 6.58 16.60 -4.67
C ILE A 126 5.47 16.61 -3.62
N TYR A 127 4.89 15.45 -3.31
CA TYR A 127 3.94 15.32 -2.19
C TYR A 127 4.56 15.76 -0.86
N SER A 128 5.82 15.42 -0.67
CA SER A 128 6.62 15.82 0.49
C SER A 128 6.70 17.33 0.65
N LEU A 129 7.10 18.03 -0.41
CA LEU A 129 7.24 19.49 -0.40
C LEU A 129 5.88 20.19 -0.24
N VAL A 130 4.86 19.71 -0.95
CA VAL A 130 3.49 20.25 -0.82
C VAL A 130 2.96 19.98 0.57
N GLY A 131 3.13 18.79 1.11
CA GLY A 131 2.70 18.43 2.47
C GLY A 131 3.41 19.25 3.55
N MET A 132 4.71 19.49 3.37
CA MET A 132 5.48 20.39 4.25
C MET A 132 4.88 21.81 4.24
N LEU A 133 4.63 22.35 3.05
CA LEU A 133 4.07 23.71 2.91
C LEU A 133 2.64 23.80 3.45
N MET A 134 1.80 22.80 3.21
CA MET A 134 0.39 22.81 3.61
C MET A 134 0.18 22.47 5.08
N PHE A 135 0.89 21.48 5.59
CA PHE A 135 0.66 20.93 6.92
C PHE A 135 1.75 21.32 7.91
N SER A 136 3.03 21.02 7.62
CA SER A 136 4.11 21.24 8.60
C SER A 136 4.34 22.69 8.90
N ASN A 137 4.20 23.59 7.95
CA ASN A 137 4.33 25.04 8.19
C ASN A 137 3.21 25.61 9.07
N ASN A 138 2.02 24.98 9.07
CA ASN A 138 0.87 25.48 9.82
C ASN A 138 0.71 24.82 11.19
N MET A 139 1.02 23.52 11.31
CA MET A 139 0.81 22.75 12.55
C MET A 139 2.11 22.15 13.13
N GLY A 140 3.24 22.56 12.59
CA GLY A 140 4.54 22.01 12.98
C GLY A 140 4.83 20.66 12.31
N THR A 141 6.13 20.30 12.29
CA THR A 141 6.57 18.98 11.88
C THR A 141 6.03 17.95 12.87
N SER A 142 5.19 17.02 12.39
CA SER A 142 4.52 16.04 13.25
C SER A 142 4.10 14.80 12.46
N LEU A 143 3.89 13.68 13.16
CA LEU A 143 3.33 12.47 12.54
C LEU A 143 1.96 12.74 11.92
N MET A 144 1.16 13.67 12.47
CA MET A 144 -0.12 14.06 11.91
C MET A 144 0.05 14.77 10.56
N ALA A 145 1.00 15.69 10.43
CA ALA A 145 1.30 16.35 9.15
C ALA A 145 1.76 15.31 8.08
N GLY A 146 2.57 14.34 8.50
CA GLY A 146 2.96 13.20 7.69
C GLY A 146 1.76 12.34 7.28
N ALA A 147 0.88 12.00 8.22
CA ALA A 147 -0.30 11.18 7.95
C ALA A 147 -1.26 11.87 6.95
N LEU A 148 -1.51 13.18 7.09
CA LEU A 148 -2.33 13.94 6.15
C LEU A 148 -1.72 13.98 4.75
N THR A 149 -0.41 14.12 4.65
CA THR A 149 0.32 14.05 3.37
C THR A 149 0.16 12.67 2.73
N LEU A 150 0.28 11.61 3.52
CA LEU A 150 0.09 10.23 3.06
C LEU A 150 -1.38 9.95 2.68
N VAL A 151 -2.35 10.60 3.33
CA VAL A 151 -3.77 10.50 2.93
C VAL A 151 -3.95 11.00 1.51
N ILE A 152 -3.44 12.19 1.17
CA ILE A 152 -3.55 12.73 -0.19
C ILE A 152 -2.88 11.79 -1.20
N MET A 153 -1.71 11.26 -0.85
CA MET A 153 -0.93 10.37 -1.72
C MET A 153 -1.58 9.00 -1.95
N ASN A 154 -2.31 8.46 -0.95
CA ASN A 154 -2.93 7.14 -1.03
C ASN A 154 -4.40 7.16 -1.46
N LEU A 155 -5.06 8.32 -1.38
CA LEU A 155 -6.47 8.48 -1.74
C LEU A 155 -6.79 7.97 -3.16
N PRO A 156 -6.01 8.30 -4.21
CA PRO A 156 -6.24 7.79 -5.56
C PRO A 156 -6.21 6.26 -5.65
N THR A 157 -5.29 5.63 -4.92
CA THR A 157 -5.13 4.17 -4.91
C THR A 157 -6.36 3.47 -4.34
N ILE A 158 -6.84 3.91 -3.17
CA ILE A 158 -8.03 3.32 -2.54
C ILE A 158 -9.29 3.62 -3.36
N LEU A 159 -9.45 4.86 -3.83
CA LEU A 159 -10.57 5.25 -4.67
C LEU A 159 -10.67 4.35 -5.90
N ARG A 160 -9.58 4.19 -6.64
CA ARG A 160 -9.55 3.45 -7.91
C ARG A 160 -9.78 1.96 -7.72
N ASN A 161 -9.06 1.32 -6.77
CA ASN A 161 -9.27 -0.10 -6.48
C ASN A 161 -10.70 -0.40 -6.03
N THR A 162 -11.29 0.49 -5.23
CA THR A 162 -12.68 0.37 -4.80
C THR A 162 -13.64 0.55 -5.97
N GLN A 163 -13.45 1.55 -6.84
CA GLN A 163 -14.29 1.76 -8.03
C GLN A 163 -14.25 0.56 -8.98
N GLU A 164 -13.05 0.05 -9.27
CA GLU A 164 -12.88 -1.12 -10.14
C GLU A 164 -13.62 -2.32 -9.56
N SER A 165 -13.52 -2.56 -8.28
CA SER A 165 -14.22 -3.65 -7.61
C SER A 165 -15.75 -3.45 -7.57
N LEU A 166 -16.23 -2.22 -7.36
CA LEU A 166 -17.67 -1.92 -7.46
C LEU A 166 -18.23 -2.21 -8.86
N LYS A 167 -17.45 -1.96 -9.91
CA LYS A 167 -17.82 -2.23 -11.30
C LYS A 167 -17.88 -3.73 -11.63
N THR A 168 -17.24 -4.61 -10.86
CA THR A 168 -17.29 -6.07 -11.08
C THR A 168 -18.59 -6.71 -10.57
N VAL A 169 -19.31 -6.06 -9.65
CA VAL A 169 -20.59 -6.57 -9.14
C VAL A 169 -21.64 -6.57 -10.25
N PRO A 170 -22.24 -7.74 -10.59
CA PRO A 170 -23.19 -7.83 -11.67
C PRO A 170 -24.41 -6.91 -11.49
N GLN A 171 -24.86 -6.29 -12.58
CA GLN A 171 -26.02 -5.40 -12.57
C GLN A 171 -27.31 -6.13 -12.15
N SER A 172 -27.43 -7.42 -12.48
CA SER A 172 -28.55 -8.26 -12.09
C SER A 172 -28.80 -8.35 -10.59
N TYR A 173 -27.72 -8.29 -9.79
CA TYR A 173 -27.85 -8.29 -8.32
C TYR A 173 -28.47 -6.99 -7.80
N ARG A 174 -28.11 -5.86 -8.43
CA ARG A 174 -28.72 -4.56 -8.12
C ARG A 174 -30.21 -4.53 -8.51
N GLU A 175 -30.51 -4.96 -9.72
CA GLU A 175 -31.88 -5.02 -10.26
C GLU A 175 -32.78 -5.97 -9.45
N GLY A 176 -32.25 -7.14 -9.06
CA GLY A 176 -32.97 -8.08 -8.19
C GLY A 176 -33.30 -7.48 -6.83
N ALA A 177 -32.35 -6.79 -6.21
CA ALA A 177 -32.57 -6.13 -4.92
C ALA A 177 -33.57 -4.95 -5.04
N PHE A 178 -33.52 -4.16 -6.11
CA PHE A 178 -34.53 -3.11 -6.41
C PHE A 178 -35.90 -3.71 -6.67
N GLY A 179 -35.98 -4.84 -7.39
CA GLY A 179 -37.24 -5.56 -7.64
C GLY A 179 -37.91 -6.06 -6.35
N LEU A 180 -37.14 -6.36 -5.30
CA LEU A 180 -37.63 -6.69 -3.97
C LEU A 180 -37.98 -5.45 -3.12
N GLY A 181 -37.96 -4.25 -3.69
CA GLY A 181 -38.33 -3.00 -3.01
C GLY A 181 -37.22 -2.40 -2.14
N ALA A 182 -35.97 -2.86 -2.27
CA ALA A 182 -34.86 -2.28 -1.50
C ALA A 182 -34.50 -0.86 -1.98
N GLY A 183 -34.37 0.10 -1.08
CA GLY A 183 -33.88 1.44 -1.40
C GLY A 183 -32.38 1.42 -1.78
N LYS A 184 -31.94 2.42 -2.53
CA LYS A 184 -30.58 2.51 -3.10
C LYS A 184 -29.47 2.30 -2.08
N TRP A 185 -29.53 2.96 -0.93
CA TRP A 185 -28.54 2.79 0.15
C TRP A 185 -28.52 1.35 0.69
N ARG A 186 -29.69 0.73 0.82
CA ARG A 186 -29.78 -0.66 1.28
C ARG A 186 -29.10 -1.61 0.29
N VAL A 187 -29.36 -1.44 -1.04
CA VAL A 187 -28.69 -2.22 -2.09
C VAL A 187 -27.18 -2.06 -2.01
N ILE A 188 -26.68 -0.82 -1.86
CA ILE A 188 -25.25 -0.57 -1.75
C ILE A 188 -24.66 -1.29 -0.54
N ARG A 189 -25.26 -1.14 0.64
CA ARG A 189 -24.73 -1.68 1.89
C ARG A 189 -24.81 -3.20 1.99
N THR A 190 -25.86 -3.82 1.43
CA THR A 190 -26.12 -5.27 1.63
C THR A 190 -25.73 -6.14 0.44
N VAL A 191 -25.60 -5.56 -0.76
CA VAL A 191 -25.30 -6.30 -1.99
C VAL A 191 -23.98 -5.84 -2.58
N VAL A 192 -23.83 -4.54 -2.83
CA VAL A 192 -22.70 -4.02 -3.60
C VAL A 192 -21.43 -3.98 -2.77
N LEU A 193 -21.44 -3.37 -1.58
CA LEU A 193 -20.26 -3.28 -0.72
C LEU A 193 -19.71 -4.65 -0.28
N PRO A 194 -20.55 -5.62 0.16
CA PRO A 194 -20.06 -6.96 0.43
C PRO A 194 -19.46 -7.66 -0.78
N GLY A 195 -20.02 -7.40 -1.99
CA GLY A 195 -19.50 -7.94 -3.25
C GLY A 195 -18.18 -7.33 -3.73
N CYS A 196 -17.75 -6.19 -3.16
CA CYS A 196 -16.51 -5.51 -3.54
C CYS A 196 -15.44 -5.46 -2.44
N VAL A 197 -15.62 -6.19 -1.34
CA VAL A 197 -14.68 -6.20 -0.20
C VAL A 197 -13.25 -6.52 -0.64
N ASP A 198 -13.08 -7.42 -1.60
CA ASP A 198 -11.76 -7.82 -2.09
C ASP A 198 -10.96 -6.64 -2.68
N GLY A 199 -11.61 -5.78 -3.45
CA GLY A 199 -10.95 -4.60 -4.00
C GLY A 199 -10.63 -3.54 -2.95
N VAL A 200 -11.51 -3.36 -1.97
CA VAL A 200 -11.24 -2.48 -0.83
C VAL A 200 -10.04 -2.98 -0.03
N VAL A 201 -10.02 -4.29 0.30
CA VAL A 201 -8.90 -4.90 1.04
C VAL A 201 -7.61 -4.82 0.22
N THR A 202 -7.66 -5.09 -1.08
CA THR A 202 -6.49 -4.94 -1.98
C THR A 202 -5.99 -3.50 -1.98
N GLY A 203 -6.87 -2.51 -2.09
CA GLY A 203 -6.51 -1.10 -1.99
C GLY A 203 -5.85 -0.74 -0.65
N CYS A 204 -6.36 -1.28 0.45
CA CYS A 204 -5.75 -1.11 1.77
C CYS A 204 -4.35 -1.73 1.86
N ILE A 205 -4.16 -2.96 1.35
CA ILE A 205 -2.86 -3.64 1.32
C ILE A 205 -1.83 -2.82 0.55
N LEU A 206 -2.18 -2.38 -0.65
CA LEU A 206 -1.31 -1.56 -1.50
C LEU A 206 -0.96 -0.23 -0.80
N SER A 207 -1.92 0.40 -0.14
CA SER A 207 -1.71 1.63 0.62
C SER A 207 -0.79 1.41 1.82
N VAL A 208 -0.97 0.34 2.60
CA VAL A 208 -0.07 0.02 3.73
C VAL A 208 1.35 -0.25 3.24
N GLY A 209 1.51 -1.01 2.15
CA GLY A 209 2.82 -1.25 1.53
C GLY A 209 3.51 0.05 1.10
N ARG A 210 2.74 0.98 0.52
CA ARG A 210 3.23 2.29 0.13
C ARG A 210 3.60 3.17 1.33
N ILE A 211 2.78 3.19 2.39
CA ILE A 211 3.07 3.92 3.64
C ILE A 211 4.34 3.38 4.30
N LEU A 212 4.48 2.06 4.40
CA LEU A 212 5.67 1.41 4.96
C LEU A 212 6.95 1.72 4.18
N GLY A 213 6.87 1.87 2.87
CA GLY A 213 8.01 2.18 2.01
C GLY A 213 8.33 3.66 1.89
N GLU A 214 7.47 4.55 2.41
CA GLU A 214 7.61 5.98 2.18
C GLU A 214 8.57 6.62 3.18
N SER A 215 9.68 7.16 2.69
CA SER A 215 10.65 7.90 3.48
C SER A 215 10.69 9.38 3.12
N ALA A 216 10.63 9.70 1.82
CA ALA A 216 10.81 11.08 1.35
C ALA A 216 9.71 12.02 1.85
N ALA A 217 8.43 11.61 1.75
CA ALA A 217 7.32 12.41 2.24
C ALA A 217 7.40 12.62 3.76
N LEU A 218 7.80 11.60 4.50
CA LEU A 218 7.81 11.64 5.96
C LEU A 218 9.01 12.40 6.54
N LEU A 219 10.16 12.34 5.87
CA LEU A 219 11.35 13.07 6.30
C LEU A 219 11.07 14.58 6.45
N PHE A 220 10.31 15.16 5.52
CA PHE A 220 10.01 16.59 5.50
C PHE A 220 8.73 16.97 6.26
N THR A 221 7.84 16.02 6.50
CA THR A 221 6.53 16.30 7.13
C THR A 221 6.41 15.78 8.56
N ALA A 222 6.87 14.55 8.81
CA ALA A 222 6.84 13.91 10.13
C ALA A 222 8.12 14.17 10.94
N GLY A 223 9.26 14.39 10.26
CA GLY A 223 10.54 14.60 10.88
C GLY A 223 11.28 13.31 11.23
N PHE A 224 12.32 13.44 12.06
CA PHE A 224 13.26 12.34 12.39
C PHE A 224 13.55 12.24 13.89
N ALA A 225 12.66 12.71 14.76
CA ALA A 225 12.82 12.57 16.21
C ALA A 225 12.53 11.12 16.66
N HIS A 226 13.33 10.62 17.59
CA HIS A 226 13.21 9.26 18.14
C HIS A 226 12.68 9.31 19.58
N ALA A 227 11.45 9.81 19.78
CA ALA A 227 10.82 9.89 21.09
C ALA A 227 9.69 8.85 21.22
N VAL A 228 9.64 8.17 22.37
CA VAL A 228 8.51 7.29 22.71
C VAL A 228 7.39 8.13 23.30
N ASN A 229 6.29 8.23 22.60
CA ASN A 229 5.10 8.96 23.01
C ASN A 229 3.87 8.03 22.96
N GLY A 230 2.81 8.38 23.70
CA GLY A 230 1.50 7.76 23.52
C GLY A 230 0.93 8.08 22.13
N PHE A 231 -0.11 7.36 21.71
CA PHE A 231 -0.65 7.48 20.34
C PHE A 231 -1.02 8.93 19.97
N PHE A 232 -1.80 9.62 20.81
CA PHE A 232 -2.25 10.98 20.50
C PHE A 232 -1.14 12.03 20.62
N ASP A 233 -0.28 11.91 21.63
CA ASP A 233 0.86 12.81 21.82
C ASP A 233 1.90 12.57 20.72
N GLY A 234 2.09 11.31 20.32
CA GLY A 234 2.96 10.92 19.21
C GLY A 234 2.51 11.51 17.88
N LEU A 235 1.20 11.49 17.60
CA LEU A 235 0.67 12.11 16.38
C LEU A 235 0.91 13.63 16.33
N GLY A 236 0.86 14.31 17.47
CA GLY A 236 1.12 15.75 17.57
C GLY A 236 2.59 16.14 17.58
N SER A 237 3.51 15.19 17.70
CA SER A 237 4.95 15.42 17.80
C SER A 237 5.70 14.97 16.54
N ALA A 238 6.90 15.51 16.35
CA ALA A 238 7.82 15.01 15.33
C ALA A 238 8.25 13.58 15.67
N GLY A 239 8.32 12.70 14.65
CA GLY A 239 8.72 11.33 14.88
C GLY A 239 9.22 10.65 13.60
N ALA A 240 10.36 9.94 13.72
CA ALA A 240 10.86 9.10 12.66
C ALA A 240 10.01 7.84 12.53
N THR A 241 9.75 7.42 11.28
CA THR A 241 9.28 6.06 10.98
C THR A 241 10.47 5.16 10.71
N LEU A 242 10.25 3.85 10.66
CA LEU A 242 11.32 2.89 10.34
C LEU A 242 12.03 3.18 9.02
N THR A 243 11.32 3.65 7.99
CA THR A 243 11.93 4.01 6.71
C THR A 243 12.74 5.30 6.77
N VAL A 244 12.30 6.27 7.55
CA VAL A 244 13.08 7.49 7.84
C VAL A 244 14.29 7.15 8.68
N ALA A 245 14.14 6.33 9.73
CA ALA A 245 15.26 5.86 10.55
C ALA A 245 16.29 5.09 9.72
N LEU A 246 15.86 4.19 8.83
CA LEU A 246 16.75 3.51 7.88
C LEU A 246 17.57 4.49 7.06
N TYR A 247 16.95 5.55 6.54
CA TYR A 247 17.65 6.58 5.78
C TYR A 247 18.69 7.31 6.65
N VAL A 248 18.31 7.74 7.86
CA VAL A 248 19.17 8.48 8.77
C VAL A 248 20.36 7.62 9.20
N TYR A 249 20.14 6.37 9.66
CA TYR A 249 21.21 5.46 10.06
C TYR A 249 22.15 5.12 8.88
N ALA A 250 21.61 4.86 7.69
CA ALA A 250 22.43 4.50 6.54
C ALA A 250 23.21 5.68 5.97
N LYS A 251 22.55 6.86 5.83
CA LYS A 251 23.09 7.98 5.04
C LYS A 251 23.80 9.03 5.88
N GLU A 252 23.29 9.32 7.06
CA GLU A 252 23.78 10.41 7.89
C GLU A 252 24.71 9.92 9.00
N GLN A 253 24.42 8.77 9.59
CA GLN A 253 25.21 8.23 10.70
C GLN A 253 26.24 7.18 10.25
N GLY A 254 26.07 6.57 9.08
CA GLY A 254 26.98 5.53 8.57
C GLY A 254 26.84 4.17 9.27
N GLU A 255 25.78 3.98 10.07
CA GLU A 255 25.49 2.76 10.84
C GLU A 255 24.78 1.71 9.94
N PHE A 256 25.55 1.15 9.00
CA PHE A 256 25.02 0.19 8.01
C PHE A 256 24.46 -1.08 8.65
N GLY A 257 25.02 -1.54 9.78
CA GLY A 257 24.51 -2.71 10.50
C GLY A 257 23.07 -2.51 10.97
N VAL A 258 22.79 -1.36 11.59
CA VAL A 258 21.45 -0.95 12.04
C VAL A 258 20.51 -0.74 10.85
N ALA A 259 20.99 -0.08 9.81
CA ALA A 259 20.19 0.14 8.60
C ALA A 259 19.74 -1.19 7.95
N PHE A 260 20.63 -2.19 7.84
CA PHE A 260 20.26 -3.51 7.36
C PHE A 260 19.28 -4.24 8.30
N ALA A 261 19.44 -4.08 9.62
CA ALA A 261 18.50 -4.63 10.59
C ALA A 261 17.10 -4.03 10.39
N ILE A 262 16.98 -2.70 10.26
CA ILE A 262 15.71 -2.01 9.99
C ILE A 262 15.11 -2.47 8.65
N ALA A 263 15.93 -2.59 7.60
CA ALA A 263 15.48 -3.07 6.30
C ALA A 263 14.92 -4.50 6.38
N ALA A 264 15.57 -5.40 7.13
CA ALA A 264 15.08 -6.76 7.34
C ALA A 264 13.76 -6.76 8.13
N ILE A 265 13.63 -5.92 9.16
CA ILE A 265 12.38 -5.77 9.94
C ILE A 265 11.25 -5.25 9.04
N LEU A 266 11.51 -4.22 8.21
CA LEU A 266 10.52 -3.69 7.26
C LEU A 266 10.06 -4.76 6.26
N MET A 267 10.97 -5.59 5.76
CA MET A 267 10.62 -6.71 4.87
C MET A 267 9.73 -7.74 5.56
N VAL A 268 10.04 -8.11 6.81
CA VAL A 268 9.21 -9.03 7.60
C VAL A 268 7.85 -8.41 7.90
N LEU A 269 7.79 -7.14 8.29
CA LEU A 269 6.53 -6.41 8.51
C LEU A 269 5.68 -6.36 7.24
N ALA A 270 6.26 -5.99 6.10
CA ALA A 270 5.56 -5.97 4.83
C ALA A 270 5.02 -7.36 4.45
N PHE A 271 5.81 -8.41 4.66
CA PHE A 271 5.37 -9.78 4.43
C PHE A 271 4.20 -10.18 5.34
N LEU A 272 4.30 -9.90 6.65
CA LEU A 272 3.25 -10.22 7.63
C LEU A 272 1.95 -9.47 7.33
N ILE A 273 2.02 -8.20 6.95
CA ILE A 273 0.85 -7.39 6.59
C ILE A 273 0.19 -7.95 5.34
N ASN A 274 0.96 -8.24 4.29
CA ASN A 274 0.44 -8.83 3.06
C ASN A 274 -0.18 -10.22 3.31
N LEU A 275 0.45 -11.04 4.15
CA LEU A 275 -0.08 -12.34 4.53
C LEU A 275 -1.39 -12.21 5.31
N SER A 276 -1.43 -11.34 6.31
CA SER A 276 -2.62 -11.06 7.13
C SER A 276 -3.80 -10.61 6.27
N ALA A 277 -3.56 -9.69 5.37
CA ALA A 277 -4.55 -9.17 4.46
C ALA A 277 -5.06 -10.24 3.48
N SER A 278 -4.17 -11.07 2.94
CA SER A 278 -4.54 -12.22 2.09
C SER A 278 -5.42 -13.24 2.84
N LEU A 279 -5.14 -13.46 4.14
CA LEU A 279 -5.95 -14.34 4.99
C LEU A 279 -7.35 -13.75 5.27
N VAL A 280 -7.41 -12.43 5.48
CA VAL A 280 -8.68 -11.70 5.67
C VAL A 280 -9.55 -11.85 4.42
N THR A 281 -9.00 -11.56 3.23
CA THR A 281 -9.70 -11.69 1.95
C THR A 281 -10.26 -13.10 1.74
N ARG A 282 -9.44 -14.15 1.96
CA ARG A 282 -9.89 -15.55 1.84
C ARG A 282 -11.04 -15.90 2.80
N LYS A 283 -11.06 -15.33 4.00
CA LYS A 283 -12.11 -15.56 4.99
C LYS A 283 -13.44 -14.91 4.58
N PHE A 284 -13.38 -13.74 3.95
CA PHE A 284 -14.59 -13.06 3.43
C PHE A 284 -15.16 -13.78 2.22
N HIS A 285 -14.35 -14.27 1.26
CA HIS A 285 -14.81 -15.08 0.13
C HIS A 285 -15.59 -16.32 0.58
N ARG A 286 -15.06 -17.08 1.53
CA ARG A 286 -15.75 -18.28 2.06
C ARG A 286 -17.10 -17.99 2.71
N LYS A 287 -17.31 -16.77 3.25
CA LYS A 287 -18.60 -16.37 3.83
C LYS A 287 -19.62 -15.88 2.79
N ALA A 288 -19.18 -15.49 1.61
CA ALA A 288 -20.06 -15.06 0.53
C ALA A 288 -20.55 -16.22 -0.34
N GLU A 289 -19.89 -17.38 -0.30
CA GLU A 289 -20.23 -18.60 -1.06
C GLU A 289 -21.07 -19.61 -0.25
N GLY A 290 -21.25 -19.44 1.05
CA GLY A 290 -22.06 -20.27 1.94
C GLY A 290 -23.28 -19.54 2.49
#